data_d347214446226ee418950306bd29d754
#
_entry.id   d347214446226ee418950306bd29d754
#
_cell.length_a   1.000
_cell.length_b   1.000
_cell.length_c   1.000
_cell.angle_alpha   90.00
_cell.angle_beta   90.00
_cell.angle_gamma   90.00
#
_symmetry.space_group_name_H-M   'P 1'
#
loop_
_entity.id
_entity.type
_entity.pdbx_description
1 polymer ?
#
loop_
_entity_poly.entity_id
_entity_poly.type
_entity_poly.pdbx_seq_one_letter_code
_entity_poly.pdbx_strand_id
1 'polypeptide(L)'
;MIYQVKELFTFLFVLIPLFLITGPAVPDLTITFGVIFALLWILFKDRNKDLLNENFIRITLILWLSLLFISFFSFNKEKSFQDSIIFLRFLLIPIFFYFFYFKNNERLNYLLLIIFILVVFVSFDTFFQFFNYSSKDGFGADIFGFKSSWYGRLTGPFGDELIPGSYVSKFGLVGYVYLLTNKKLNKKITIHSLYLSLILVVCFISGERMAFATFGLGL
;
A
#
# COMPACT_ATOMS: atom_id res chain seq x y z
N MET A 1 -27.80 -3.36 -9.64
CA MET A 1 -27.28 -3.72 -8.31
C MET A 1 -25.86 -4.31 -8.35
N ILE A 2 -25.60 -5.46 -8.96
CA ILE A 2 -24.25 -6.10 -8.95
C ILE A 2 -23.14 -5.21 -9.57
N TYR A 3 -23.43 -4.49 -10.66
CA TYR A 3 -22.47 -3.55 -11.26
C TYR A 3 -22.16 -2.35 -10.36
N GLN A 4 -23.15 -1.87 -9.62
CA GLN A 4 -22.96 -0.79 -8.64
C GLN A 4 -22.04 -1.23 -7.50
N VAL A 5 -22.21 -2.48 -7.02
CA VAL A 5 -21.31 -3.08 -6.03
C VAL A 5 -19.88 -3.20 -6.56
N LYS A 6 -19.72 -3.59 -7.83
CA LYS A 6 -18.40 -3.61 -8.48
C LYS A 6 -17.73 -2.23 -8.47
N GLU A 7 -18.45 -1.18 -8.88
CA GLU A 7 -17.91 0.19 -8.89
C GLU A 7 -17.57 0.67 -7.48
N LEU A 8 -18.40 0.34 -6.48
CA LEU A 8 -18.14 0.66 -5.09
C LEU A 8 -16.84 0.03 -4.60
N PHE A 9 -16.62 -1.28 -4.81
CA PHE A 9 -15.38 -1.92 -4.42
C PHE A 9 -14.17 -1.38 -5.19
N THR A 10 -14.33 -1.10 -6.48
CA THR A 10 -13.27 -0.46 -7.27
C THR A 10 -12.90 0.89 -6.64
N PHE A 11 -13.87 1.71 -6.28
CA PHE A 11 -13.63 3.00 -5.61
C PHE A 11 -12.95 2.82 -4.24
N LEU A 12 -13.45 1.91 -3.40
CA LEU A 12 -12.87 1.65 -2.07
C LEU A 12 -11.40 1.19 -2.15
N PHE A 13 -11.06 0.39 -3.16
CA PHE A 13 -9.67 -0.04 -3.34
C PHE A 13 -8.72 1.09 -3.74
N VAL A 14 -9.20 2.08 -4.49
CA VAL A 14 -8.40 3.30 -4.77
C VAL A 14 -8.06 4.03 -3.48
N LEU A 15 -8.94 3.96 -2.48
CA LEU A 15 -8.77 4.64 -1.19
C LEU A 15 -7.96 3.83 -0.16
N ILE A 16 -7.56 2.59 -0.45
CA ILE A 16 -6.74 1.80 0.48
C ILE A 16 -5.49 2.55 0.95
N PRO A 17 -4.70 3.22 0.09
CA PRO A 17 -3.55 3.99 0.56
C PRO A 17 -3.92 5.12 1.54
N LEU A 18 -5.10 5.73 1.38
CA LEU A 18 -5.64 6.71 2.33
C LEU A 18 -6.07 6.03 3.64
N PHE A 19 -6.77 4.90 3.56
CA PHE A 19 -7.22 4.19 4.74
C PHE A 19 -6.07 3.69 5.61
N LEU A 20 -4.93 3.36 5.02
CA LEU A 20 -3.72 3.01 5.78
C LEU A 20 -3.23 4.14 6.70
N ILE A 21 -3.54 5.39 6.37
CA ILE A 21 -3.21 6.55 7.23
C ILE A 21 -4.12 6.57 8.48
N THR A 22 -5.36 6.07 8.38
CA THR A 22 -6.31 6.07 9.49
C THR A 22 -6.17 4.85 10.43
N GLY A 23 -5.27 3.93 10.11
CA GLY A 23 -5.00 2.71 10.89
C GLY A 23 -5.34 1.42 10.13
N PRO A 24 -5.02 0.24 10.69
CA PRO A 24 -5.06 -1.04 9.97
C PRO A 24 -6.48 -1.60 9.77
N ALA A 25 -7.46 -1.21 10.58
CA ALA A 25 -8.77 -1.85 10.57
C ALA A 25 -9.57 -1.64 9.27
N VAL A 26 -9.61 -0.40 8.77
CA VAL A 26 -10.40 -0.04 7.58
C VAL A 26 -9.83 -0.68 6.30
N PRO A 27 -8.51 -0.59 6.01
CA PRO A 27 -7.94 -1.29 4.86
C PRO A 27 -8.11 -2.80 4.94
N ASP A 28 -7.99 -3.40 6.13
CA ASP A 28 -8.14 -4.84 6.35
C ASP A 28 -9.55 -5.33 5.98
N LEU A 29 -10.58 -4.63 6.43
CA LEU A 29 -11.96 -4.92 6.06
C LEU A 29 -12.19 -4.72 4.56
N THR A 30 -11.70 -3.62 4.00
CA THR A 30 -11.84 -3.30 2.57
C THR A 30 -11.21 -4.39 1.70
N ILE A 31 -9.99 -4.84 2.05
CA ILE A 31 -9.29 -5.91 1.34
C ILE A 31 -10.07 -7.22 1.46
N THR A 32 -10.50 -7.59 2.66
CA THR A 32 -11.19 -8.85 2.90
C THR A 32 -12.48 -8.95 2.09
N PHE A 33 -13.36 -7.96 2.21
CA PHE A 33 -14.63 -7.95 1.48
C PHE A 33 -14.43 -7.78 -0.03
N GLY A 34 -13.48 -6.95 -0.44
CA GLY A 34 -13.18 -6.74 -1.86
C GLY A 34 -12.64 -7.99 -2.55
N VAL A 35 -11.75 -8.74 -1.88
CA VAL A 35 -11.22 -10.00 -2.41
C VAL A 35 -12.32 -11.06 -2.50
N ILE A 36 -13.16 -11.20 -1.46
CA ILE A 36 -14.30 -12.11 -1.49
C ILE A 36 -15.24 -11.75 -2.65
N PHE A 37 -15.57 -10.46 -2.79
CA PHE A 37 -16.39 -9.99 -3.91
C PHE A 37 -15.76 -10.30 -5.27
N ALA A 38 -14.46 -10.06 -5.42
CA ALA A 38 -13.75 -10.34 -6.67
C ALA A 38 -13.80 -11.83 -7.04
N LEU A 39 -13.58 -12.72 -6.07
CA LEU A 39 -13.68 -14.16 -6.28
C LEU A 39 -15.10 -14.58 -6.70
N LEU A 40 -16.11 -14.10 -6.02
CA LEU A 40 -17.51 -14.37 -6.37
C LEU A 40 -17.86 -13.83 -7.77
N TRP A 41 -17.37 -12.62 -8.10
CA TRP A 41 -17.56 -12.05 -9.44
C TRP A 41 -16.95 -12.92 -10.54
N ILE A 42 -15.72 -13.37 -10.34
CA ILE A 42 -15.02 -14.21 -11.31
C ILE A 42 -15.72 -15.56 -11.47
N LEU A 43 -16.11 -16.20 -10.38
CA LEU A 43 -16.76 -17.51 -10.41
C LEU A 43 -18.14 -17.49 -11.07
N PHE A 44 -18.94 -16.44 -10.81
CA PHE A 44 -20.34 -16.42 -11.25
C PHE A 44 -20.57 -15.62 -12.54
N LYS A 45 -19.77 -14.60 -12.84
CA LYS A 45 -20.04 -13.67 -13.94
C LYS A 45 -19.00 -13.72 -15.06
N ASP A 46 -17.74 -13.83 -14.70
CA ASP A 46 -16.64 -13.70 -15.67
C ASP A 46 -15.94 -15.04 -15.89
N ARG A 47 -16.67 -16.11 -16.08
CA ARG A 47 -16.24 -17.52 -16.26
C ARG A 47 -14.91 -17.70 -17.03
N ASN A 48 -13.95 -16.84 -16.79
CA ASN A 48 -12.66 -16.80 -17.45
C ASN A 48 -11.78 -17.91 -16.85
N LYS A 49 -11.92 -19.12 -17.36
CA LYS A 49 -11.13 -20.30 -16.98
C LYS A 49 -9.62 -20.08 -17.20
N ASP A 50 -9.27 -19.11 -18.04
CA ASP A 50 -7.87 -18.79 -18.34
C ASP A 50 -7.12 -18.22 -17.14
N LEU A 51 -7.81 -17.63 -16.16
CA LEU A 51 -7.21 -17.15 -14.93
C LEU A 51 -6.49 -18.22 -14.13
N LEU A 52 -7.08 -19.38 -13.98
CA LEU A 52 -6.46 -20.48 -13.24
C LEU A 52 -5.22 -21.03 -13.97
N ASN A 53 -5.06 -20.69 -15.25
CA ASN A 53 -3.90 -21.04 -16.06
C ASN A 53 -2.77 -20.01 -15.96
N GLU A 54 -3.01 -18.82 -15.38
CA GLU A 54 -1.97 -17.82 -15.18
C GLU A 54 -0.92 -18.33 -14.19
N ASN A 55 0.34 -18.29 -14.58
CA ASN A 55 1.46 -18.77 -13.78
C ASN A 55 1.52 -18.12 -12.41
N PHE A 56 1.18 -16.84 -12.33
CA PHE A 56 1.14 -16.08 -11.08
C PHE A 56 0.14 -16.66 -10.08
N ILE A 57 -1.06 -17.11 -10.52
CA ILE A 57 -2.06 -17.72 -9.64
C ILE A 57 -1.56 -19.08 -9.13
N ARG A 58 -0.93 -19.87 -10.01
CA ARG A 58 -0.33 -21.15 -9.62
C ARG A 58 0.76 -20.95 -8.55
N ILE A 59 1.65 -19.99 -8.76
CA ILE A 59 2.71 -19.66 -7.80
C ILE A 59 2.09 -19.21 -6.45
N THR A 60 1.08 -18.34 -6.50
CA THR A 60 0.35 -17.89 -5.30
C THR A 60 -0.28 -19.04 -4.53
N LEU A 61 -0.92 -19.98 -5.23
CA LEU A 61 -1.51 -21.17 -4.61
C LEU A 61 -0.45 -22.09 -4.01
N ILE A 62 0.66 -22.33 -4.69
CA ILE A 62 1.78 -23.14 -4.18
C ILE A 62 2.34 -22.49 -2.90
N LEU A 63 2.56 -21.18 -2.91
CA LEU A 63 3.04 -20.44 -1.75
C LEU A 63 2.06 -20.56 -0.58
N TRP A 64 0.77 -20.39 -0.83
CA TRP A 64 -0.24 -20.54 0.23
C TRP A 64 -0.31 -21.96 0.79
N LEU A 65 -0.28 -22.98 -0.06
CA LEU A 65 -0.24 -24.38 0.38
C LEU A 65 1.03 -24.67 1.20
N SER A 66 2.17 -24.08 0.84
CA SER A 66 3.40 -24.22 1.64
C SER A 66 3.27 -23.59 3.03
N LEU A 67 2.60 -22.42 3.16
CA LEU A 67 2.31 -21.80 4.45
C LEU A 67 1.41 -22.67 5.31
N LEU A 68 0.34 -23.26 4.74
CA LEU A 68 -0.52 -24.20 5.42
C LEU A 68 0.26 -25.44 5.88
N PHE A 69 1.11 -25.99 5.03
CA PHE A 69 1.93 -27.15 5.37
C PHE A 69 2.89 -26.85 6.53
N ILE A 70 3.58 -25.71 6.50
CA ILE A 70 4.48 -25.28 7.57
C ILE A 70 3.73 -25.07 8.90
N SER A 71 2.45 -24.65 8.87
CA SER A 71 1.64 -24.44 10.07
C SER A 71 1.47 -25.70 10.90
N PHE A 72 1.50 -26.90 10.30
CA PHE A 72 1.43 -28.17 11.03
C PHE A 72 2.66 -28.44 11.90
N PHE A 73 3.79 -27.84 11.58
CA PHE A 73 5.05 -27.95 12.32
C PHE A 73 5.30 -26.78 13.28
N SER A 74 4.38 -25.83 13.35
CA SER A 74 4.48 -24.67 14.24
C SER A 74 4.31 -25.07 15.71
N PHE A 75 4.93 -24.30 16.60
CA PHE A 75 4.76 -24.46 18.05
C PHE A 75 3.30 -24.26 18.48
N ASN A 76 2.62 -23.25 17.93
CA ASN A 76 1.18 -23.02 18.12
C ASN A 76 0.44 -23.29 16.79
N LYS A 77 0.04 -24.56 16.61
CA LYS A 77 -0.57 -25.04 15.36
C LYS A 77 -1.87 -24.32 15.02
N GLU A 78 -2.75 -24.15 16.01
CA GLU A 78 -4.07 -23.54 15.78
C GLU A 78 -3.95 -22.10 15.30
N LYS A 79 -3.17 -21.29 16.01
CA LYS A 79 -2.95 -19.88 15.64
C LYS A 79 -2.25 -19.78 14.29
N SER A 80 -1.19 -20.55 14.07
CA SER A 80 -0.44 -20.53 12.81
C SER A 80 -1.30 -20.94 11.62
N PHE A 81 -2.20 -21.91 11.80
CA PHE A 81 -3.13 -22.35 10.77
C PHE A 81 -4.19 -21.28 10.47
N GLN A 82 -4.77 -20.65 11.49
CA GLN A 82 -5.70 -19.53 11.32
C GLN A 82 -5.06 -18.37 10.59
N ASP A 83 -3.85 -17.95 10.99
CA ASP A 83 -3.11 -16.86 10.37
C ASP A 83 -2.79 -17.19 8.90
N SER A 84 -2.43 -18.43 8.59
CA SER A 84 -2.16 -18.88 7.22
C SER A 84 -3.40 -18.87 6.33
N ILE A 85 -4.58 -19.22 6.86
CA ILE A 85 -5.85 -19.11 6.13
C ILE A 85 -6.18 -17.64 5.85
N ILE A 86 -6.09 -16.80 6.87
CA ILE A 86 -6.40 -15.37 6.77
C ILE A 86 -5.45 -14.68 5.78
N PHE A 87 -4.19 -15.11 5.72
CA PHE A 87 -3.17 -14.54 4.83
C PHE A 87 -3.51 -14.70 3.34
N LEU A 88 -4.33 -15.69 2.97
CA LEU A 88 -4.78 -15.89 1.58
C LEU A 88 -5.37 -14.61 0.97
N ARG A 89 -6.08 -13.80 1.74
CA ARG A 89 -6.67 -12.54 1.27
C ARG A 89 -5.62 -11.60 0.67
N PHE A 90 -4.44 -11.50 1.27
CA PHE A 90 -3.36 -10.65 0.76
C PHE A 90 -2.75 -11.20 -0.54
N LEU A 91 -2.65 -12.51 -0.65
CA LEU A 91 -2.18 -13.17 -1.86
C LEU A 91 -3.16 -13.02 -3.05
N LEU A 92 -4.43 -12.77 -2.76
CA LEU A 92 -5.47 -12.59 -3.78
C LEU A 92 -5.64 -11.12 -4.23
N ILE A 93 -5.04 -10.16 -3.54
CA ILE A 93 -5.08 -8.73 -3.92
C ILE A 93 -4.65 -8.49 -5.38
N PRO A 94 -3.55 -9.10 -5.89
CA PRO A 94 -3.15 -8.91 -7.28
C PRO A 94 -4.20 -9.36 -8.29
N ILE A 95 -5.01 -10.37 -7.96
CA ILE A 95 -6.13 -10.83 -8.80
C ILE A 95 -7.17 -9.71 -8.92
N PHE A 96 -7.51 -9.08 -7.77
CA PHE A 96 -8.42 -7.95 -7.77
C PHE A 96 -7.91 -6.81 -8.67
N PHE A 97 -6.64 -6.40 -8.49
CA PHE A 97 -6.04 -5.35 -9.30
C PHE A 97 -6.03 -5.68 -10.80
N TYR A 98 -5.68 -6.91 -11.16
CA TYR A 98 -5.68 -7.36 -12.54
C TYR A 98 -7.06 -7.17 -13.20
N PHE A 99 -8.14 -7.61 -12.53
CA PHE A 99 -9.48 -7.56 -13.11
C PHE A 99 -10.10 -6.16 -13.14
N PHE A 100 -9.87 -5.38 -12.12
CA PHE A 100 -10.60 -4.13 -11.93
C PHE A 100 -9.82 -2.89 -12.37
N TYR A 101 -8.49 -2.97 -12.41
CA TYR A 101 -7.64 -1.85 -12.76
C TYR A 101 -6.81 -2.06 -14.03
N PHE A 102 -6.05 -3.14 -14.13
CA PHE A 102 -5.12 -3.30 -15.26
C PHE A 102 -5.82 -3.43 -16.62
N LYS A 103 -7.07 -3.89 -16.65
CA LYS A 103 -7.89 -3.92 -17.86
C LYS A 103 -8.48 -2.55 -18.26
N ASN A 104 -8.34 -1.51 -17.42
CA ASN A 104 -8.86 -0.17 -17.66
C ASN A 104 -7.81 0.89 -17.35
N ASN A 105 -7.19 1.42 -18.40
CA ASN A 105 -6.12 2.41 -18.30
C ASN A 105 -6.53 3.69 -17.54
N GLU A 106 -7.78 4.12 -17.65
CA GLU A 106 -8.25 5.32 -16.95
C GLU A 106 -8.28 5.07 -15.44
N ARG A 107 -8.83 3.93 -15.00
CA ARG A 107 -8.87 3.57 -13.58
C ARG A 107 -7.48 3.40 -12.99
N LEU A 108 -6.57 2.79 -13.75
CA LEU A 108 -5.18 2.67 -13.34
C LEU A 108 -4.53 4.05 -13.16
N ASN A 109 -4.75 4.97 -14.10
CA ASN A 109 -4.22 6.33 -14.00
C ASN A 109 -4.78 7.09 -12.79
N TYR A 110 -6.08 6.94 -12.47
CA TYR A 110 -6.66 7.53 -11.26
C TYR A 110 -6.06 6.96 -9.99
N LEU A 111 -5.86 5.65 -9.92
CA LEU A 111 -5.19 5.00 -8.79
C LEU A 111 -3.77 5.56 -8.59
N LEU A 112 -2.98 5.60 -9.66
CA LEU A 112 -1.61 6.10 -9.63
C LEU A 112 -1.55 7.58 -9.23
N LEU A 113 -2.49 8.41 -9.70
CA LEU A 113 -2.60 9.82 -9.32
C LEU A 113 -2.90 9.98 -7.83
N ILE A 114 -3.85 9.22 -7.29
CA ILE A 114 -4.22 9.29 -5.87
C ILE A 114 -3.03 8.86 -5.00
N ILE A 115 -2.35 7.77 -5.37
CA ILE A 115 -1.14 7.34 -4.67
C ILE A 115 -0.07 8.43 -4.70
N PHE A 116 0.17 9.04 -5.85
CA PHE A 116 1.12 10.14 -6.00
C PHE A 116 0.79 11.31 -5.06
N ILE A 117 -0.47 11.75 -5.03
CA ILE A 117 -0.92 12.85 -4.17
C ILE A 117 -0.75 12.50 -2.69
N LEU A 118 -1.12 11.29 -2.29
CA LEU A 118 -1.00 10.84 -0.90
C LEU A 118 0.45 10.73 -0.45
N VAL A 119 1.34 10.25 -1.30
CA VAL A 119 2.79 10.22 -0.99
C VAL A 119 3.33 11.62 -0.79
N VAL A 120 2.96 12.57 -1.66
CA VAL A 120 3.37 13.96 -1.51
C VAL A 120 2.82 14.54 -0.20
N PHE A 121 1.53 14.29 0.11
CA PHE A 121 0.91 14.74 1.36
C PHE A 121 1.62 14.19 2.60
N VAL A 122 1.81 12.85 2.69
CA VAL A 122 2.51 12.21 3.82
C VAL A 122 3.94 12.74 3.95
N SER A 123 4.61 12.96 2.82
CA SER A 123 5.95 13.53 2.81
C SER A 123 5.98 14.93 3.42
N PHE A 124 5.06 15.81 3.03
CA PHE A 124 4.97 17.17 3.57
C PHE A 124 4.62 17.17 5.05
N ASP A 125 3.70 16.34 5.50
CA ASP A 125 3.33 16.24 6.90
C ASP A 125 4.51 15.72 7.76
N THR A 126 5.25 14.72 7.26
CA THR A 126 6.46 14.22 7.92
C THR A 126 7.54 15.31 8.01
N PHE A 127 7.70 16.14 6.97
CA PHE A 127 8.58 17.31 7.03
C PHE A 127 8.11 18.35 8.04
N PHE A 128 6.82 18.65 8.07
CA PHE A 128 6.25 19.58 9.03
C PHE A 128 6.53 19.12 10.46
N GLN A 129 6.32 17.84 10.77
CA GLN A 129 6.64 17.26 12.07
C GLN A 129 8.13 17.37 12.38
N PHE A 130 9.01 17.13 11.41
CA PHE A 130 10.46 17.26 11.58
C PHE A 130 10.88 18.70 11.92
N PHE A 131 10.32 19.71 11.26
CA PHE A 131 10.65 21.12 11.51
C PHE A 131 10.05 21.64 12.82
N ASN A 132 8.99 21.03 13.33
CA ASN A 132 8.41 21.36 14.64
C ASN A 132 9.16 20.71 15.81
N TYR A 133 10.42 20.34 15.62
CA TYR A 133 11.25 19.76 16.64
C TYR A 133 11.38 20.66 17.87
N SER A 134 11.19 20.07 19.06
CA SER A 134 11.46 20.69 20.36
C SER A 134 12.55 19.91 21.07
N SER A 135 13.58 20.59 21.56
CA SER A 135 14.66 19.97 22.35
C SER A 135 14.19 19.34 23.66
N LYS A 136 13.01 19.74 24.17
CA LYS A 136 12.44 19.22 25.41
C LYS A 136 11.60 17.96 25.18
N ASP A 137 10.81 17.95 24.08
CA ASP A 137 9.79 16.93 23.84
C ASP A 137 10.14 16.00 22.67
N GLY A 138 11.30 16.20 22.01
CA GLY A 138 11.66 15.52 20.78
C GLY A 138 10.99 16.16 19.56
N PHE A 139 10.57 15.35 18.56
CA PHE A 139 9.85 15.88 17.40
C PHE A 139 8.49 16.45 17.79
N GLY A 140 8.14 17.57 17.17
CA GLY A 140 6.88 18.26 17.39
C GLY A 140 5.67 17.50 16.86
N ALA A 141 4.51 18.15 16.95
CA ALA A 141 3.30 17.62 16.39
C ALA A 141 3.32 17.69 14.85
N ASP A 142 2.64 16.75 14.21
CA ASP A 142 2.29 16.79 12.80
C ASP A 142 1.20 17.83 12.51
N ILE A 143 0.69 17.92 11.27
CA ILE A 143 -0.37 18.84 10.88
C ILE A 143 -1.68 18.56 11.66
N PHE A 144 -1.93 17.33 12.07
CA PHE A 144 -3.13 16.90 12.81
C PHE A 144 -2.98 17.07 14.33
N GLY A 145 -1.78 17.43 14.83
CA GLY A 145 -1.49 17.60 16.25
C GLY A 145 -0.99 16.32 16.93
N PHE A 146 -0.74 15.22 16.21
CA PHE A 146 -0.16 14.01 16.77
C PHE A 146 1.33 14.19 17.02
N LYS A 147 1.78 13.75 18.20
CA LYS A 147 3.20 13.77 18.56
C LYS A 147 3.77 12.37 18.54
N SER A 148 5.01 12.23 18.07
CA SER A 148 5.69 10.95 18.15
C SER A 148 5.90 10.52 19.59
N SER A 149 5.55 9.28 19.91
CA SER A 149 5.81 8.64 21.21
C SER A 149 7.29 8.22 21.38
N TRP A 150 8.05 8.20 20.28
CA TRP A 150 9.44 7.74 20.27
C TRP A 150 10.41 8.86 19.93
N TYR A 151 11.35 9.09 20.85
CA TYR A 151 12.41 10.06 20.62
C TYR A 151 13.24 9.73 19.36
N GLY A 152 13.41 10.71 18.50
CA GLY A 152 14.23 10.57 17.27
C GLY A 152 13.55 9.84 16.11
N ARG A 153 12.24 9.52 16.22
CA ARG A 153 11.47 8.89 15.12
C ARG A 153 10.21 9.68 14.83
N LEU A 154 9.90 9.79 13.55
CA LEU A 154 8.70 10.49 13.08
C LEU A 154 7.55 9.52 12.90
N THR A 155 6.35 9.99 13.14
CA THR A 155 5.09 9.27 12.89
C THR A 155 4.34 9.81 11.69
N GLY A 156 4.59 11.08 11.30
CA GLY A 156 3.79 11.73 10.28
C GLY A 156 2.30 11.63 10.61
N PRO A 157 1.42 11.48 9.61
CA PRO A 157 -0.04 11.45 9.82
C PRO A 157 -0.56 10.09 10.35
N PHE A 158 0.31 9.20 10.82
CA PHE A 158 -0.07 7.84 11.25
C PHE A 158 -0.32 7.73 12.77
N GLY A 159 -0.50 8.83 13.45
CA GLY A 159 -0.73 8.84 14.90
C GLY A 159 0.49 8.32 15.68
N ASP A 160 0.36 7.18 16.36
CA ASP A 160 1.45 6.58 17.13
C ASP A 160 2.33 5.61 16.35
N GLU A 161 2.01 5.35 15.07
CA GLU A 161 2.74 4.37 14.27
C GLU A 161 3.96 4.98 13.56
N LEU A 162 5.11 4.34 13.72
CA LEU A 162 6.40 4.79 13.20
C LEU A 162 6.65 4.26 11.77
N ILE A 163 5.71 4.51 10.85
CA ILE A 163 5.70 3.93 9.50
C ILE A 163 5.73 4.91 8.31
N PRO A 164 5.92 6.23 8.49
CA PRO A 164 5.86 7.15 7.35
C PRO A 164 6.92 6.85 6.29
N GLY A 165 8.14 6.48 6.69
CA GLY A 165 9.20 6.07 5.76
C GLY A 165 8.83 4.82 4.96
N SER A 166 8.31 3.79 5.64
CA SER A 166 7.86 2.55 4.99
C SER A 166 6.69 2.78 4.02
N TYR A 167 5.77 3.68 4.38
CA TYR A 167 4.69 4.09 3.49
C TYR A 167 5.23 4.80 2.25
N VAL A 168 6.04 5.84 2.45
CA VAL A 168 6.57 6.68 1.37
C VAL A 168 7.52 5.88 0.47
N SER A 169 8.34 4.97 0.99
CA SER A 169 9.24 4.15 0.17
C SER A 169 8.48 3.22 -0.78
N LYS A 170 7.42 2.55 -0.32
CA LYS A 170 6.66 1.58 -1.11
C LYS A 170 5.68 2.27 -2.07
N PHE A 171 4.81 3.12 -1.55
CA PHE A 171 3.84 3.84 -2.37
C PHE A 171 4.49 4.91 -3.24
N GLY A 172 5.65 5.44 -2.84
CA GLY A 172 6.41 6.40 -3.64
C GLY A 172 6.89 5.83 -4.97
N LEU A 173 7.38 4.59 -4.98
CA LEU A 173 7.74 3.91 -6.23
C LEU A 173 6.52 3.68 -7.13
N VAL A 174 5.38 3.30 -6.55
CA VAL A 174 4.13 3.17 -7.32
C VAL A 174 3.65 4.52 -7.84
N GLY A 175 3.69 5.58 -7.03
CA GLY A 175 3.35 6.94 -7.44
C GLY A 175 4.30 7.50 -8.51
N TYR A 176 5.57 7.05 -8.53
CA TYR A 176 6.53 7.42 -9.57
C TYR A 176 6.09 6.93 -10.96
N VAL A 177 5.42 5.77 -11.03
CA VAL A 177 4.86 5.28 -12.29
C VAL A 177 3.85 6.26 -12.89
N TYR A 178 3.11 7.02 -12.07
CA TYR A 178 2.24 8.09 -12.57
C TYR A 178 3.01 9.16 -13.35
N LEU A 179 4.17 9.57 -12.85
CA LEU A 179 5.02 10.56 -13.55
C LEU A 179 5.54 10.00 -14.89
N LEU A 180 5.88 8.71 -14.93
CA LEU A 180 6.35 8.05 -16.14
C LEU A 180 5.26 7.86 -17.19
N THR A 181 4.03 7.58 -16.78
CA THR A 181 2.90 7.33 -17.69
C THR A 181 2.23 8.61 -18.16
N ASN A 182 2.36 9.71 -17.42
CA ASN A 182 1.75 10.99 -17.78
C ASN A 182 2.55 11.69 -18.88
N LYS A 183 1.97 11.79 -20.09
CA LYS A 183 2.61 12.38 -21.27
C LYS A 183 3.13 13.81 -21.08
N LYS A 184 2.50 14.61 -20.18
CA LYS A 184 2.90 15.99 -19.90
C LYS A 184 4.07 16.09 -18.91
N LEU A 185 4.18 15.12 -18.00
CA LEU A 185 5.14 15.12 -16.91
C LEU A 185 6.39 14.28 -17.20
N ASN A 186 6.23 13.21 -17.95
CA ASN A 186 7.30 12.23 -18.25
C ASN A 186 8.60 12.87 -18.81
N LYS A 187 8.49 13.97 -19.57
CA LYS A 187 9.66 14.66 -20.14
C LYS A 187 10.31 15.69 -19.20
N LYS A 188 9.75 15.95 -18.03
CA LYS A 188 10.21 16.97 -17.09
C LYS A 188 11.15 16.38 -16.04
N ILE A 189 12.42 16.22 -16.40
CA ILE A 189 13.46 15.63 -15.54
C ILE A 189 13.50 16.28 -14.14
N THR A 190 13.26 17.58 -14.05
CA THR A 190 13.22 18.33 -12.78
C THR A 190 12.14 17.77 -11.84
N ILE A 191 10.94 17.45 -12.36
CA ILE A 191 9.83 16.92 -11.54
C ILE A 191 10.19 15.51 -11.03
N HIS A 192 10.79 14.69 -11.89
CA HIS A 192 11.26 13.36 -11.51
C HIS A 192 12.31 13.44 -10.39
N SER A 193 13.32 14.28 -10.56
CA SER A 193 14.38 14.47 -9.57
C SER A 193 13.82 14.99 -8.24
N LEU A 194 12.93 15.98 -8.28
CA LEU A 194 12.30 16.52 -7.06
C LEU A 194 11.47 15.48 -6.33
N TYR A 195 10.69 14.69 -7.06
CA TYR A 195 9.86 13.65 -6.43
C TYR A 195 10.71 12.54 -5.79
N LEU A 196 11.72 12.04 -6.49
CA LEU A 196 12.62 11.01 -5.96
C LEU A 196 13.45 11.53 -4.78
N SER A 197 13.92 12.78 -4.84
CA SER A 197 14.62 13.42 -3.73
C SER A 197 13.71 13.58 -2.51
N LEU A 198 12.46 13.98 -2.71
CA LEU A 198 11.46 14.08 -1.63
C LEU A 198 11.31 12.75 -0.91
N ILE A 199 11.08 11.65 -1.63
CA ILE A 199 10.95 10.31 -1.05
C ILE A 199 12.22 9.92 -0.29
N LEU A 200 13.39 10.09 -0.90
CA LEU A 200 14.67 9.74 -0.30
C LEU A 200 14.90 10.46 1.02
N VAL A 201 14.65 11.78 1.05
CA VAL A 201 14.81 12.59 2.26
C VAL A 201 13.83 12.15 3.34
N VAL A 202 12.55 11.89 3.02
CA VAL A 202 11.56 11.41 3.99
C VAL A 202 11.95 10.03 4.54
N CYS A 203 12.39 9.09 3.70
CA CYS A 203 12.89 7.79 4.16
C CYS A 203 14.07 7.96 5.13
N PHE A 204 14.93 8.96 4.90
CA PHE A 204 16.06 9.23 5.77
C PHE A 204 15.65 9.85 7.11
N ILE A 205 14.83 10.92 7.09
CA ILE A 205 14.45 11.64 8.32
C ILE A 205 13.46 10.87 9.20
N SER A 206 12.67 9.95 8.62
CA SER A 206 11.74 9.11 9.39
C SER A 206 12.45 8.19 10.40
N GLY A 207 13.76 7.95 10.23
CA GLY A 207 14.53 7.05 11.09
C GLY A 207 14.31 5.56 10.80
N GLU A 208 13.63 5.22 9.71
CA GLU A 208 13.35 3.83 9.30
C GLU A 208 14.41 3.30 8.34
N ARG A 209 15.40 2.56 8.86
CA ARG A 209 16.50 2.00 8.05
C ARG A 209 16.01 1.09 6.90
N MET A 210 14.96 0.30 7.14
CA MET A 210 14.39 -0.60 6.13
C MET A 210 13.68 0.18 5.01
N ALA A 211 13.05 1.31 5.31
CA ALA A 211 12.44 2.17 4.29
C ALA A 211 13.48 2.69 3.31
N PHE A 212 14.61 3.16 3.83
CA PHE A 212 15.73 3.63 3.01
C PHE A 212 16.31 2.52 2.12
N ALA A 213 16.52 1.32 2.70
CA ALA A 213 17.02 0.17 1.95
C ALA A 213 16.04 -0.29 0.86
N THR A 214 14.75 -0.40 1.17
CA THR A 214 13.72 -0.81 0.19
C THR A 214 13.54 0.19 -0.94
N PHE A 215 13.64 1.49 -0.65
CA PHE A 215 13.60 2.51 -1.68
C PHE A 215 14.82 2.42 -2.61
N GLY A 216 16.03 2.27 -2.04
CA GLY A 216 17.26 2.15 -2.83
C GLY A 216 17.31 0.88 -3.71
N LEU A 217 16.68 -0.22 -3.28
CA LEU A 217 16.58 -1.45 -4.07
C LEU A 217 15.48 -1.36 -5.15
N GLY A 218 14.51 -0.48 -4.98
CA GLY A 218 13.39 -0.29 -5.92
C GLY A 218 13.67 0.70 -7.05
N LEU A 219 14.73 1.49 -6.95
CA LEU A 219 15.22 2.41 -8.00
C LEU A 219 16.13 1.68 -8.98
#